data_4ddd1b487102fcee6c3eefd38927c6f8
#
_entry.id   4ddd1b487102fcee6c3eefd38927c6f8
#
_cell.length_a   1.000
_cell.length_b   1.000
_cell.length_c   1.000
_cell.angle_alpha   90.00
_cell.angle_beta   90.00
_cell.angle_gamma   90.00
#
_symmetry.space_group_name_H-M   'P 1'
#
loop_
_entity.id
_entity.type
_entity.pdbx_description
1 polymer ?
#
loop_
_entity_poly.entity_id
_entity_poly.type
_entity_poly.pdbx_seq_one_letter_code
_entity_poly.pdbx_strand_id
1 'polypeptide(L)'
;APPRKVTFTRHTYTVSYAGDAYFADHVFHLTDKQKKTADSYVENLTMFFGGSASGLAMAVGVSDEVLAYRATIQQVAQKYGMEAYVELLMAVMMQESGGRGSDPMQAAEGGFNKKYPHVPNGITDPAYSIECGIQELKYALDKAGCTGPTDLDRIKLALQGYNYGSGYIDWAMERDGGYTKENAIAYSDMMCARPNWHYDRYGDKEYVEHVLRYYQITNTGGSYPA
;
A
#
# COMPACT_ATOMS: atom_id res chain seq x y z
N ALA A 1 -23.11 17.54 -10.98
CA ALA A 1 -22.76 17.50 -12.41
C ALA A 1 -23.18 16.14 -12.98
N PRO A 2 -23.64 16.05 -14.23
CA PRO A 2 -24.01 14.74 -14.80
C PRO A 2 -22.77 13.85 -14.89
N PRO A 3 -22.94 12.52 -14.72
CA PRO A 3 -21.85 11.56 -14.83
C PRO A 3 -21.21 11.65 -16.22
N ARG A 4 -19.89 11.71 -16.27
CA ARG A 4 -19.15 11.76 -17.54
C ARG A 4 -18.69 10.37 -17.92
N LYS A 5 -18.86 10.04 -19.19
CA LYS A 5 -18.42 8.80 -19.79
C LYS A 5 -17.01 8.98 -20.34
N VAL A 6 -16.05 8.25 -19.80
CA VAL A 6 -14.70 8.17 -20.33
C VAL A 6 -14.57 6.86 -21.09
N THR A 7 -14.21 6.91 -22.38
CA THR A 7 -14.04 5.73 -23.22
C THR A 7 -12.55 5.49 -23.42
N PHE A 8 -12.05 4.37 -22.90
CA PHE A 8 -10.73 3.84 -23.22
C PHE A 8 -10.86 2.81 -24.36
N THR A 9 -9.79 2.53 -25.07
CA THR A 9 -9.76 1.82 -26.36
C THR A 9 -10.46 0.45 -26.38
N ARG A 10 -10.70 -0.17 -25.22
CA ARG A 10 -11.38 -1.46 -25.09
C ARG A 10 -12.63 -1.47 -24.22
N HIS A 11 -12.80 -0.48 -23.34
CA HIS A 11 -13.87 -0.50 -22.35
C HIS A 11 -14.42 0.90 -22.11
N THR A 12 -15.70 0.99 -21.83
CA THR A 12 -16.37 2.24 -21.47
C THR A 12 -16.62 2.24 -19.99
N TYR A 13 -16.07 3.22 -19.30
CA TYR A 13 -16.29 3.44 -17.86
C TYR A 13 -17.16 4.65 -17.66
N THR A 14 -18.12 4.54 -16.76
CA THR A 14 -18.86 5.71 -16.26
C THR A 14 -18.20 6.11 -14.95
N VAL A 15 -17.53 7.25 -14.96
CA VAL A 15 -16.98 7.86 -13.76
C VAL A 15 -17.99 8.88 -13.29
N SER A 16 -18.62 8.64 -12.16
CA SER A 16 -19.46 9.64 -11.48
C SER A 16 -18.52 10.55 -10.70
N TYR A 17 -18.48 11.80 -11.07
CA TYR A 17 -17.66 12.81 -10.43
C TYR A 17 -18.53 13.90 -9.82
N ALA A 18 -18.45 14.05 -8.50
CA ALA A 18 -19.02 15.14 -7.75
C ALA A 18 -17.89 16.10 -7.35
N GLY A 19 -17.46 16.96 -8.26
CA GLY A 19 -16.33 17.85 -8.01
C GLY A 19 -16.32 19.08 -8.89
N ASP A 20 -15.46 20.02 -8.56
CA ASP A 20 -15.38 21.36 -9.09
C ASP A 20 -15.40 21.46 -10.61
N ALA A 21 -15.94 22.57 -11.11
CA ALA A 21 -16.01 22.96 -12.51
C ALA A 21 -14.66 22.94 -13.26
N TYR A 22 -13.56 22.90 -12.52
CA TYR A 22 -12.20 22.84 -13.07
C TYR A 22 -11.95 21.68 -14.03
N PHE A 23 -12.53 20.49 -13.77
CA PHE A 23 -12.39 19.34 -14.67
C PHE A 23 -13.40 19.33 -15.82
N ALA A 24 -14.35 20.25 -15.84
CA ALA A 24 -15.42 20.25 -16.84
C ALA A 24 -14.90 20.55 -18.26
N ASP A 25 -13.83 21.31 -18.39
CA ASP A 25 -13.33 21.83 -19.66
C ASP A 25 -12.01 21.20 -20.14
N HIS A 26 -11.48 20.20 -19.41
CA HIS A 26 -10.23 19.55 -19.80
C HIS A 26 -10.48 18.24 -20.54
N VAL A 27 -10.09 18.22 -21.81
CA VAL A 27 -9.99 16.99 -22.61
C VAL A 27 -8.62 16.36 -22.36
N PHE A 28 -8.59 15.21 -21.69
CA PHE A 28 -7.34 14.48 -21.48
C PHE A 28 -6.96 13.71 -22.73
N HIS A 29 -5.91 14.13 -23.40
CA HIS A 29 -5.26 13.36 -24.45
C HIS A 29 -4.22 12.44 -23.81
N LEU A 30 -4.57 11.16 -23.61
CA LEU A 30 -3.64 10.17 -23.12
C LEU A 30 -2.62 9.81 -24.21
N THR A 31 -1.35 9.82 -23.88
CA THR A 31 -0.30 9.22 -24.71
C THR A 31 -0.50 7.71 -24.81
N ASP A 32 0.09 7.06 -25.83
CA ASP A 32 -0.03 5.60 -25.98
C ASP A 32 0.54 4.82 -24.78
N LYS A 33 1.56 5.38 -24.11
CA LYS A 33 2.08 4.84 -22.85
C LYS A 33 1.05 4.93 -21.72
N GLN A 34 0.36 6.07 -21.58
CA GLN A 34 -0.69 6.25 -20.60
C GLN A 34 -1.92 5.40 -20.88
N LYS A 35 -2.26 5.19 -22.16
CA LYS A 35 -3.34 4.28 -22.57
C LYS A 35 -3.02 2.83 -22.18
N LYS A 36 -1.79 2.34 -22.44
CA LYS A 36 -1.37 1.00 -22.03
C LYS A 36 -1.41 0.83 -20.51
N THR A 37 -1.04 1.86 -19.76
CA THR A 37 -1.12 1.85 -18.30
C THR A 37 -2.59 1.81 -17.84
N ALA A 38 -3.47 2.60 -18.45
CA ALA A 38 -4.90 2.58 -18.17
C ALA A 38 -5.54 1.24 -18.53
N ASP A 39 -5.20 0.64 -19.67
CA ASP A 39 -5.69 -0.68 -20.10
C ASP A 39 -5.27 -1.77 -19.10
N SER A 40 -4.01 -1.74 -18.61
CA SER A 40 -3.51 -2.65 -17.57
C SER A 40 -4.25 -2.48 -16.25
N TYR A 41 -4.55 -1.23 -15.87
CA TYR A 41 -5.36 -0.93 -14.67
C TYR A 41 -6.75 -1.55 -14.78
N VAL A 42 -7.35 -1.43 -15.95
CA VAL A 42 -8.70 -1.95 -16.23
C VAL A 42 -8.74 -3.46 -16.27
N GLU A 43 -7.76 -4.11 -16.91
CA GLU A 43 -7.67 -5.57 -16.93
C GLU A 43 -7.52 -6.14 -15.51
N ASN A 44 -6.70 -5.50 -14.68
CA ASN A 44 -6.55 -5.87 -13.27
C ASN A 44 -7.84 -5.64 -12.48
N LEU A 45 -8.52 -4.51 -12.67
CA LEU A 45 -9.82 -4.25 -12.05
C LEU A 45 -10.87 -5.28 -12.45
N THR A 46 -10.90 -5.69 -13.71
CA THR A 46 -11.88 -6.65 -14.22
C THR A 46 -11.66 -8.07 -13.67
N MET A 47 -10.41 -8.48 -13.45
CA MET A 47 -10.08 -9.76 -12.81
C MET A 47 -10.51 -9.79 -11.32
N PHE A 48 -10.47 -8.64 -10.64
CA PHE A 48 -10.89 -8.53 -9.23
C PHE A 48 -12.40 -8.43 -9.04
N PHE A 49 -13.15 -7.84 -9.99
CA PHE A 49 -14.59 -7.63 -9.88
C PHE A 49 -15.45 -8.85 -10.21
N GLY A 50 -14.88 -9.98 -10.58
CA GLY A 50 -15.62 -11.26 -10.75
C GLY A 50 -16.15 -11.85 -9.45
N GLY A 51 -15.88 -11.27 -8.28
CA GLY A 51 -16.37 -11.67 -6.97
C GLY A 51 -16.79 -10.48 -6.12
N SER A 52 -18.07 -10.38 -5.83
CA SER A 52 -18.73 -9.57 -4.79
C SER A 52 -18.14 -8.20 -4.43
N ALA A 53 -18.83 -7.14 -4.84
CA ALA A 53 -18.45 -5.74 -4.69
C ALA A 53 -18.44 -5.27 -3.22
N SER A 54 -17.27 -5.12 -2.63
CA SER A 54 -17.11 -4.47 -1.32
C SER A 54 -16.04 -3.39 -1.26
N GLY A 55 -15.86 -2.63 -2.35
CA GLY A 55 -14.93 -1.50 -2.39
C GLY A 55 -13.70 -1.77 -3.27
N LEU A 56 -13.17 -0.70 -3.83
CA LEU A 56 -11.95 -0.69 -4.62
C LEU A 56 -10.86 0.01 -3.83
N ALA A 57 -9.71 -0.65 -3.70
CA ALA A 57 -8.53 -0.06 -3.10
C ALA A 57 -7.52 0.36 -4.19
N MET A 58 -6.97 1.56 -4.09
CA MET A 58 -6.08 2.15 -5.10
C MET A 58 -4.89 2.87 -4.47
N ALA A 59 -3.71 2.75 -5.10
CA ALA A 59 -2.60 3.63 -4.84
C ALA A 59 -2.84 4.99 -5.52
N VAL A 60 -2.62 6.07 -4.78
CA VAL A 60 -2.82 7.44 -5.27
C VAL A 60 -1.62 8.32 -4.95
N GLY A 61 -1.28 9.25 -5.84
CA GLY A 61 -0.18 10.20 -5.59
C GLY A 61 1.21 9.57 -5.48
N VAL A 62 1.40 8.37 -6.01
CA VAL A 62 2.71 7.72 -6.05
C VAL A 62 3.60 8.29 -7.17
N SER A 63 4.91 8.24 -6.98
CA SER A 63 5.90 8.75 -7.93
C SER A 63 5.99 7.91 -9.21
N ASP A 64 6.59 8.48 -10.26
CA ASP A 64 6.87 7.75 -11.50
C ASP A 64 7.84 6.59 -11.27
N GLU A 65 8.77 6.73 -10.31
CA GLU A 65 9.69 5.66 -9.91
C GLU A 65 8.94 4.47 -9.30
N VAL A 66 7.95 4.71 -8.43
CA VAL A 66 7.08 3.65 -7.90
C VAL A 66 6.25 3.02 -9.00
N LEU A 67 5.67 3.84 -9.90
CA LEU A 67 4.92 3.34 -11.05
C LEU A 67 5.77 2.45 -11.97
N ALA A 68 7.05 2.75 -12.14
CA ALA A 68 7.97 1.93 -12.92
C ALA A 68 8.16 0.52 -12.35
N TYR A 69 8.01 0.35 -11.03
CA TYR A 69 8.09 -0.97 -10.37
C TYR A 69 6.79 -1.77 -10.40
N ARG A 70 5.67 -1.21 -10.86
CA ARG A 70 4.36 -1.89 -10.84
C ARG A 70 4.42 -3.31 -11.41
N ALA A 71 5.03 -3.50 -12.59
CA ALA A 71 5.11 -4.81 -13.22
C ALA A 71 5.93 -5.81 -12.37
N THR A 72 7.03 -5.37 -11.78
CA THR A 72 7.85 -6.19 -10.88
C THR A 72 7.07 -6.55 -9.62
N ILE A 73 6.39 -5.57 -9.01
CA ILE A 73 5.54 -5.80 -7.82
C ILE A 73 4.44 -6.81 -8.14
N GLN A 74 3.75 -6.67 -9.27
CA GLN A 74 2.69 -7.61 -9.70
C GLN A 74 3.23 -9.03 -9.87
N GLN A 75 4.36 -9.19 -10.56
CA GLN A 75 4.97 -10.49 -10.78
C GLN A 75 5.38 -11.16 -9.47
N VAL A 76 5.99 -10.42 -8.55
CA VAL A 76 6.41 -10.96 -7.26
C VAL A 76 5.20 -11.19 -6.35
N ALA A 77 4.22 -10.29 -6.35
CA ALA A 77 2.97 -10.45 -5.60
C ALA A 77 2.25 -11.75 -6.00
N GLN A 78 2.19 -12.06 -7.29
CA GLN A 78 1.62 -13.31 -7.79
C GLN A 78 2.32 -14.55 -7.21
N LYS A 79 3.65 -14.51 -7.08
CA LYS A 79 4.43 -15.62 -6.49
C LYS A 79 4.04 -15.89 -5.04
N TYR A 80 3.59 -14.88 -4.30
CA TYR A 80 3.29 -14.96 -2.87
C TYR A 80 1.79 -14.88 -2.54
N GLY A 81 0.90 -14.86 -3.54
CA GLY A 81 -0.55 -14.73 -3.34
C GLY A 81 -0.96 -13.36 -2.78
N MET A 82 -0.24 -12.32 -3.22
CA MET A 82 -0.43 -10.92 -2.78
C MET A 82 -0.98 -10.02 -3.90
N GLU A 83 -1.55 -10.59 -4.96
CA GLU A 83 -2.04 -9.83 -6.12
C GLU A 83 -3.08 -8.78 -5.74
N ALA A 84 -3.93 -9.10 -4.77
CA ALA A 84 -4.95 -8.18 -4.26
C ALA A 84 -4.34 -6.94 -3.56
N TYR A 85 -3.09 -7.02 -3.14
CA TYR A 85 -2.42 -5.98 -2.35
C TYR A 85 -1.39 -5.17 -3.15
N VAL A 86 -1.36 -5.27 -4.47
CA VAL A 86 -0.40 -4.53 -5.31
C VAL A 86 -0.49 -3.02 -5.06
N GLU A 87 -1.68 -2.47 -4.93
CA GLU A 87 -1.88 -1.05 -4.65
C GLU A 87 -1.35 -0.66 -3.25
N LEU A 88 -1.54 -1.51 -2.25
CA LEU A 88 -0.98 -1.30 -0.90
C LEU A 88 0.55 -1.38 -0.91
N LEU A 89 1.12 -2.34 -1.65
CA LEU A 89 2.57 -2.49 -1.81
C LEU A 89 3.20 -1.27 -2.47
N MET A 90 2.52 -0.67 -3.46
CA MET A 90 2.97 0.59 -4.07
C MET A 90 2.90 1.77 -3.09
N ALA A 91 1.86 1.84 -2.27
CA ALA A 91 1.73 2.86 -1.23
C ALA A 91 2.83 2.73 -0.16
N VAL A 92 3.16 1.50 0.25
CA VAL A 92 4.29 1.22 1.16
C VAL A 92 5.60 1.64 0.51
N MET A 93 5.90 1.22 -0.74
CA MET A 93 7.13 1.62 -1.44
C MET A 93 7.24 3.16 -1.56
N MET A 94 6.11 3.83 -1.81
CA MET A 94 6.08 5.29 -1.87
C MET A 94 6.50 5.92 -0.53
N GLN A 95 6.00 5.38 0.59
CA GLN A 95 6.37 5.85 1.92
C GLN A 95 7.83 5.53 2.27
N GLU A 96 8.32 4.35 1.93
CA GLU A 96 9.66 3.91 2.30
C GLU A 96 10.77 4.69 1.57
N SER A 97 10.62 4.86 0.27
CA SER A 97 11.69 5.45 -0.55
C SER A 97 11.20 6.35 -1.69
N GLY A 98 9.90 6.33 -2.00
CA GLY A 98 9.37 6.88 -3.24
C GLY A 98 9.88 6.13 -4.48
N GLY A 99 10.23 4.85 -4.35
CA GLY A 99 10.78 4.00 -5.41
C GLY A 99 12.26 4.26 -5.73
N ARG A 100 12.98 4.98 -4.87
CA ARG A 100 14.38 5.37 -5.10
C ARG A 100 15.37 4.44 -4.41
N GLY A 101 16.60 4.45 -4.94
CA GLY A 101 17.69 3.64 -4.40
C GLY A 101 17.61 2.16 -4.77
N SER A 102 18.47 1.37 -4.19
CA SER A 102 18.58 -0.08 -4.43
C SER A 102 17.78 -0.92 -3.42
N ASP A 103 17.27 -0.29 -2.36
CA ASP A 103 16.41 -0.92 -1.36
C ASP A 103 15.06 -0.17 -1.28
N PRO A 104 14.23 -0.19 -2.38
CA PRO A 104 13.03 0.63 -2.46
C PRO A 104 11.95 0.28 -1.44
N MET A 105 11.95 -0.93 -0.87
CA MET A 105 11.04 -1.35 0.18
C MET A 105 11.62 -1.18 1.59
N GLN A 106 12.86 -0.66 1.72
CA GLN A 106 13.62 -0.55 2.98
C GLN A 106 13.61 -1.86 3.79
N ALA A 107 13.77 -2.98 3.08
CA ALA A 107 13.62 -4.33 3.63
C ALA A 107 14.94 -4.96 4.11
N ALA A 108 16.06 -4.21 4.07
CA ALA A 108 17.38 -4.75 4.40
C ALA A 108 17.48 -5.26 5.84
N GLU A 109 16.83 -4.60 6.80
CA GLU A 109 16.86 -4.99 8.23
C GLU A 109 15.78 -6.02 8.57
N GLY A 110 14.86 -6.33 7.63
CA GLY A 110 13.76 -7.26 7.80
C GLY A 110 14.18 -8.72 7.85
N GLY A 111 13.29 -9.55 8.41
CA GLY A 111 13.51 -10.97 8.62
C GLY A 111 13.65 -11.80 7.33
N PHE A 112 13.14 -11.30 6.21
CA PHE A 112 13.19 -12.00 4.92
C PHE A 112 14.47 -11.72 4.11
N ASN A 113 15.27 -10.70 4.47
CA ASN A 113 16.59 -10.51 3.89
C ASN A 113 17.54 -11.63 4.37
N LYS A 114 17.98 -12.48 3.44
CA LYS A 114 18.93 -13.58 3.70
C LYS A 114 20.22 -13.44 2.91
N LYS A 115 20.34 -12.40 2.07
CA LYS A 115 21.45 -12.28 1.12
C LYS A 115 22.36 -11.09 1.38
N TYR A 116 21.82 -10.03 2.01
CA TYR A 116 22.52 -8.75 2.17
C TYR A 116 22.70 -8.39 3.65
N PRO A 117 23.61 -7.46 3.97
CA PRO A 117 23.78 -6.99 5.35
C PRO A 117 22.48 -6.42 5.93
N HIS A 118 22.21 -6.74 7.21
CA HIS A 118 21.08 -6.20 7.96
C HIS A 118 21.41 -4.81 8.53
N VAL A 119 21.58 -3.85 7.62
CA VAL A 119 21.80 -2.43 7.91
C VAL A 119 20.92 -1.58 7.01
N PRO A 120 20.59 -0.34 7.36
CA PRO A 120 19.80 0.54 6.50
C PRO A 120 20.35 0.60 5.08
N ASN A 121 19.49 0.41 4.08
CA ASN A 121 19.84 0.33 2.65
C ASN A 121 20.89 -0.76 2.30
N GLY A 122 20.98 -1.81 3.09
CA GLY A 122 21.95 -2.89 2.88
C GLY A 122 21.69 -3.72 1.63
N ILE A 123 20.45 -3.78 1.13
CA ILE A 123 20.10 -4.47 -0.12
C ILE A 123 20.53 -3.60 -1.31
N THR A 124 21.27 -4.21 -2.25
CA THR A 124 21.77 -3.54 -3.46
C THR A 124 21.09 -4.03 -4.76
N ASP A 125 20.04 -4.85 -4.62
CA ASP A 125 19.22 -5.37 -5.72
C ASP A 125 17.76 -4.97 -5.49
N PRO A 126 17.21 -4.03 -6.29
CA PRO A 126 15.83 -3.58 -6.12
C PRO A 126 14.79 -4.68 -6.25
N ALA A 127 14.99 -5.66 -7.12
CA ALA A 127 14.05 -6.77 -7.28
C ALA A 127 14.01 -7.65 -6.03
N TYR A 128 15.17 -7.87 -5.41
CA TYR A 128 15.26 -8.60 -4.15
C TYR A 128 14.68 -7.80 -2.97
N SER A 129 14.87 -6.49 -2.93
CA SER A 129 14.22 -5.61 -1.94
C SER A 129 12.69 -5.72 -2.04
N ILE A 130 12.15 -5.68 -3.25
CA ILE A 130 10.70 -5.85 -3.50
C ILE A 130 10.24 -7.23 -3.01
N GLU A 131 10.99 -8.28 -3.30
CA GLU A 131 10.65 -9.64 -2.85
C GLU A 131 10.65 -9.74 -1.32
N CYS A 132 11.63 -9.17 -0.64
CA CYS A 132 11.68 -9.13 0.83
C CYS A 132 10.53 -8.32 1.42
N GLY A 133 10.29 -7.09 0.91
CA GLY A 133 9.23 -6.23 1.39
C GLY A 133 7.83 -6.81 1.21
N ILE A 134 7.58 -7.51 0.09
CA ILE A 134 6.31 -8.22 -0.14
C ILE A 134 6.10 -9.32 0.89
N GLN A 135 7.13 -10.11 1.18
CA GLN A 135 7.04 -11.17 2.19
C GLN A 135 6.84 -10.60 3.60
N GLU A 136 7.52 -9.50 3.93
CA GLU A 136 7.38 -8.82 5.22
C GLU A 136 5.95 -8.29 5.40
N LEU A 137 5.40 -7.59 4.38
CA LEU A 137 4.03 -7.10 4.43
C LEU A 137 3.01 -8.23 4.48
N LYS A 138 3.22 -9.29 3.69
CA LYS A 138 2.38 -10.48 3.74
C LYS A 138 2.33 -11.07 5.15
N TYR A 139 3.49 -11.26 5.76
CA TYR A 139 3.57 -11.79 7.12
C TYR A 139 2.83 -10.89 8.13
N ALA A 140 2.97 -9.58 8.01
CA ALA A 140 2.25 -8.63 8.87
C ALA A 140 0.73 -8.67 8.66
N LEU A 141 0.26 -8.74 7.40
CA LEU A 141 -1.17 -8.85 7.06
C LEU A 141 -1.78 -10.16 7.55
N ASP A 142 -1.09 -11.28 7.32
CA ASP A 142 -1.52 -12.61 7.80
C ASP A 142 -1.62 -12.61 9.33
N LYS A 143 -0.61 -12.09 10.00
CA LYS A 143 -0.56 -12.00 11.47
C LYS A 143 -1.62 -11.07 12.05
N ALA A 144 -1.93 -9.99 11.38
CA ALA A 144 -3.03 -9.08 11.75
C ALA A 144 -4.42 -9.68 11.49
N GLY A 145 -4.51 -10.81 10.78
CA GLY A 145 -5.76 -11.43 10.39
C GLY A 145 -6.53 -10.62 9.32
N CYS A 146 -5.79 -9.96 8.41
CA CYS A 146 -6.36 -9.16 7.35
C CYS A 146 -7.11 -10.04 6.35
N THR A 147 -8.35 -9.69 6.02
CA THR A 147 -9.24 -10.47 5.16
C THR A 147 -9.26 -9.99 3.71
N GLY A 148 -8.67 -8.82 3.42
CA GLY A 148 -8.64 -8.28 2.06
C GLY A 148 -8.14 -6.85 1.98
N PRO A 149 -7.97 -6.31 0.76
CA PRO A 149 -7.39 -4.99 0.54
C PRO A 149 -8.28 -3.83 1.01
N THR A 150 -9.50 -4.09 1.44
CA THR A 150 -10.42 -3.09 2.00
C THR A 150 -10.61 -3.21 3.52
N ASP A 151 -9.95 -4.18 4.15
CA ASP A 151 -9.99 -4.40 5.61
C ASP A 151 -9.06 -3.40 6.32
N LEU A 152 -9.52 -2.14 6.36
CA LEU A 152 -8.70 -1.00 6.77
C LEU A 152 -8.16 -1.13 8.20
N ASP A 153 -8.94 -1.70 9.11
CA ASP A 153 -8.51 -1.83 10.52
C ASP A 153 -7.35 -2.83 10.66
N ARG A 154 -7.42 -3.94 9.94
CA ARG A 154 -6.35 -4.93 9.92
C ARG A 154 -5.15 -4.47 9.10
N ILE A 155 -5.37 -3.72 8.02
CA ILE A 155 -4.30 -3.06 7.26
C ILE A 155 -3.52 -2.08 8.14
N LYS A 156 -4.18 -1.22 8.91
CA LYS A 156 -3.51 -0.29 9.84
C LYS A 156 -2.62 -1.03 10.85
N LEU A 157 -3.15 -2.11 11.43
CA LEU A 157 -2.39 -2.94 12.36
C LEU A 157 -1.16 -3.58 11.71
N ALA A 158 -1.33 -4.12 10.49
CA ALA A 158 -0.25 -4.72 9.72
C ALA A 158 0.81 -3.70 9.30
N LEU A 159 0.40 -2.51 8.86
CA LEU A 159 1.32 -1.42 8.47
C LEU A 159 2.19 -0.99 9.65
N GLN A 160 1.60 -0.76 10.82
CA GLN A 160 2.40 -0.40 12.00
C GLN A 160 3.32 -1.55 12.41
N GLY A 161 2.87 -2.80 12.25
CA GLY A 161 3.70 -4.00 12.45
C GLY A 161 4.81 -4.16 11.42
N TYR A 162 4.62 -3.73 10.19
CA TYR A 162 5.66 -3.66 9.16
C TYR A 162 6.79 -2.71 9.60
N ASN A 163 6.44 -1.53 10.11
CA ASN A 163 7.41 -0.52 10.55
C ASN A 163 8.09 -0.87 11.87
N TYR A 164 7.34 -1.40 12.85
CA TYR A 164 7.86 -1.68 14.20
C TYR A 164 8.36 -3.11 14.40
N GLY A 165 8.15 -3.96 13.41
CA GLY A 165 8.28 -5.39 13.58
C GLY A 165 7.01 -6.05 14.12
N SER A 166 6.84 -7.33 13.80
CA SER A 166 5.61 -8.08 14.04
C SER A 166 5.24 -8.29 15.52
N GLY A 167 6.15 -8.02 16.45
CA GLY A 167 5.85 -8.03 17.89
C GLY A 167 4.86 -6.95 18.31
N TYR A 168 4.80 -5.85 17.58
CA TYR A 168 3.79 -4.83 17.80
C TYR A 168 2.36 -5.35 17.58
N ILE A 169 2.17 -6.20 16.57
CA ILE A 169 0.83 -6.74 16.24
C ILE A 169 0.25 -7.50 17.42
N ASP A 170 1.02 -8.42 18.02
CA ASP A 170 0.56 -9.19 19.18
C ASP A 170 0.26 -8.27 20.36
N TRP A 171 1.17 -7.36 20.63
CA TRP A 171 1.04 -6.42 21.74
C TRP A 171 -0.17 -5.49 21.61
N ALA A 172 -0.42 -4.95 20.41
CA ALA A 172 -1.55 -4.07 20.15
C ALA A 172 -2.88 -4.82 20.18
N MET A 173 -2.90 -6.06 19.70
CA MET A 173 -4.08 -6.93 19.78
C MET A 173 -4.42 -7.28 21.23
N GLU A 174 -3.44 -7.62 22.04
CA GLU A 174 -3.66 -7.95 23.46
C GLU A 174 -4.13 -6.71 24.25
N ARG A 175 -3.56 -5.55 23.96
CA ARG A 175 -3.84 -4.33 24.70
C ARG A 175 -5.17 -3.69 24.32
N ASP A 176 -5.44 -3.51 23.02
CA ASP A 176 -6.54 -2.66 22.53
C ASP A 176 -7.39 -3.36 21.43
N GLY A 177 -7.06 -4.61 21.08
CA GLY A 177 -7.76 -5.38 20.02
C GLY A 177 -7.41 -4.96 18.59
N GLY A 178 -6.43 -4.07 18.40
CA GLY A 178 -5.99 -3.57 17.10
C GLY A 178 -5.11 -2.33 17.18
N TYR A 179 -4.92 -1.69 16.02
CA TYR A 179 -4.17 -0.45 15.93
C TYR A 179 -4.96 0.73 16.51
N THR A 180 -4.29 1.54 17.31
CA THR A 180 -4.68 2.93 17.61
C THR A 180 -3.45 3.82 17.55
N LYS A 181 -3.64 5.13 17.32
CA LYS A 181 -2.52 6.08 17.31
C LYS A 181 -1.83 6.12 18.69
N GLU A 182 -2.62 6.03 19.75
CA GLU A 182 -2.14 6.03 21.13
C GLU A 182 -1.28 4.81 21.43
N ASN A 183 -1.66 3.62 20.95
CA ASN A 183 -0.86 2.42 21.19
C ASN A 183 0.41 2.38 20.33
N ALA A 184 0.39 2.94 19.11
CA ALA A 184 1.61 3.10 18.32
C ALA A 184 2.64 4.00 19.02
N ILE A 185 2.19 5.13 19.60
CA ILE A 185 3.02 6.01 20.41
C ILE A 185 3.56 5.27 21.64
N ALA A 186 2.68 4.62 22.40
CA ALA A 186 3.06 3.92 23.63
C ALA A 186 4.05 2.78 23.39
N TYR A 187 3.89 2.03 22.28
CA TYR A 187 4.84 0.98 21.90
C TYR A 187 6.21 1.55 21.56
N SER A 188 6.27 2.62 20.77
CA SER A 188 7.53 3.29 20.43
C SER A 188 8.24 3.78 21.71
N ASP A 189 7.51 4.42 22.61
CA ASP A 189 8.07 4.92 23.88
C ASP A 189 8.58 3.77 24.76
N MET A 190 7.84 2.67 24.84
CA MET A 190 8.25 1.45 25.56
C MET A 190 9.54 0.85 24.97
N MET A 191 9.66 0.84 23.64
CA MET A 191 10.84 0.31 22.94
C MET A 191 12.05 1.23 23.14
N CYS A 192 11.86 2.56 23.13
CA CYS A 192 12.90 3.55 23.42
C CYS A 192 13.41 3.44 24.88
N ALA A 193 12.57 3.03 25.83
CA ALA A 193 12.96 2.87 27.23
C ALA A 193 13.81 1.60 27.50
N ARG A 194 14.08 0.76 26.50
CA ARG A 194 14.90 -0.45 26.67
C ARG A 194 16.37 -0.09 26.89
N PRO A 195 17.09 -0.78 27.80
CA PRO A 195 18.47 -0.43 28.16
C PRO A 195 19.46 -0.41 27.01
N ASN A 196 19.21 -1.19 25.96
CA ASN A 196 20.11 -1.32 24.79
C ASN A 196 19.64 -0.48 23.59
N TRP A 197 18.64 0.38 23.74
CA TRP A 197 18.19 1.27 22.69
C TRP A 197 18.88 2.63 22.83
N HIS A 198 19.54 3.09 21.77
CA HIS A 198 20.37 4.30 21.82
C HIS A 198 19.84 5.44 20.94
N TYR A 199 18.61 5.33 20.44
CA TYR A 199 17.99 6.32 19.58
C TYR A 199 16.81 6.97 20.26
N ASP A 200 16.52 8.23 19.90
CA ASP A 200 15.43 9.03 20.49
C ASP A 200 14.03 8.56 20.04
N ARG A 201 13.95 7.67 19.06
CA ARG A 201 12.70 7.13 18.54
C ARG A 201 12.85 5.68 18.11
N TYR A 202 11.76 4.94 18.16
CA TYR A 202 11.64 3.60 17.64
C TYR A 202 10.63 3.61 16.49
N GLY A 203 11.11 3.47 15.25
CA GLY A 203 10.30 3.55 14.04
C GLY A 203 9.56 4.87 13.84
N ASP A 204 8.47 4.84 13.09
CA ASP A 204 7.61 5.99 12.80
C ASP A 204 6.25 5.82 13.49
N LYS A 205 5.94 6.72 14.45
CA LYS A 205 4.69 6.71 15.23
C LYS A 205 3.45 7.05 14.40
N GLU A 206 3.64 7.64 13.22
CA GLU A 206 2.60 8.06 12.28
C GLU A 206 2.69 7.28 10.96
N TYR A 207 3.35 6.12 10.97
CA TYR A 207 3.59 5.33 9.76
C TYR A 207 2.30 4.98 9.00
N VAL A 208 1.26 4.62 9.75
CA VAL A 208 -0.05 4.30 9.17
C VAL A 208 -0.62 5.48 8.39
N GLU A 209 -0.65 6.67 8.98
CA GLU A 209 -1.14 7.88 8.33
C GLU A 209 -0.25 8.26 7.14
N HIS A 210 1.06 8.03 7.24
CA HIS A 210 2.01 8.31 6.17
C HIS A 210 1.78 7.40 4.96
N VAL A 211 1.55 6.09 5.14
CA VAL A 211 1.22 5.18 4.04
C VAL A 211 -0.18 5.45 3.49
N LEU A 212 -1.17 5.64 4.35
CA LEU A 212 -2.56 5.82 3.92
C LEU A 212 -2.83 7.11 3.15
N ARG A 213 -1.90 8.07 3.13
CA ARG A 213 -1.93 9.18 2.17
C ARG A 213 -1.89 8.71 0.72
N TYR A 214 -1.28 7.56 0.48
CA TYR A 214 -1.07 6.95 -0.84
C TYR A 214 -1.99 5.76 -1.10
N TYR A 215 -2.94 5.47 -0.20
CA TYR A 215 -3.86 4.35 -0.32
C TYR A 215 -5.29 4.76 -0.03
N GLN A 216 -6.15 4.67 -1.03
CA GLN A 216 -7.56 5.04 -0.91
C GLN A 216 -8.46 3.84 -1.17
N ILE A 217 -9.50 3.72 -0.35
CA ILE A 217 -10.57 2.73 -0.50
C ILE A 217 -11.84 3.46 -0.88
N THR A 218 -12.39 3.13 -2.05
CA THR A 218 -13.68 3.66 -2.51
C THR A 218 -14.76 2.63 -2.25
N ASN A 219 -15.77 2.99 -1.44
CA ASN A 219 -16.94 2.15 -1.25
C ASN A 219 -17.85 2.24 -2.49
N THR A 220 -17.99 1.14 -3.22
CA THR A 220 -18.88 1.06 -4.40
C THR A 220 -20.34 0.78 -4.05
N GLY A 221 -20.69 0.73 -2.76
CA GLY A 221 -22.00 0.32 -2.23
C GLY A 221 -22.85 1.40 -1.57
N GLY A 222 -22.61 2.69 -1.80
CA GLY A 222 -23.47 3.76 -1.31
C GLY A 222 -24.57 4.11 -2.30
N SER A 223 -25.82 3.71 -2.05
CA SER A 223 -26.99 4.30 -2.70
C SER A 223 -27.02 5.80 -2.36
N TYR A 224 -26.86 6.65 -3.35
CA TYR A 224 -27.11 8.08 -3.17
C TYR A 224 -28.62 8.27 -2.94
N PRO A 225 -29.06 9.01 -1.90
CA PRO A 225 -30.44 9.46 -1.83
C PRO A 225 -30.73 10.37 -3.02
N ALA A 226 -31.89 10.16 -3.62
CA ALA A 226 -32.39 10.89 -4.77
C ALA A 226 -32.60 12.38 -4.48
#